data_6ecd1f99c789a5c6a7c4cb02a3e42050
#
_entry.id   6ecd1f99c789a5c6a7c4cb02a3e42050
#
_cell.length_a   1.000
_cell.length_b   1.000
_cell.length_c   1.000
_cell.angle_alpha   90.00
_cell.angle_beta   90.00
_cell.angle_gamma   90.00
#
_symmetry.space_group_name_H-M   'P 1'
#
loop_
_entity.id
_entity.type
_entity.pdbx_description
1 polymer ?
#
loop_
_entity_poly.entity_id
_entity_poly.type
_entity_poly.pdbx_seq_one_letter_code
_entity_poly.pdbx_strand_id
1 'polypeptide(L)'
;MISRRNLLAAVAAGALCAAPALVQAQAYPNKQINIIVSFPPGGDTDALARVFAEKLAARTGQSVVVENKTGASGTIGNSYVAKAAPDGYTLLFTPNTFATAPLVLKPGTGATYDPLNDFTPIILAGTQSLFLVANTASGIKSVSELVAAAKSGKVANYASPGSGSPMHILGAMFNKAAGTNVAQIAYRGSGPAIVDLVGGQVPMMYTTLGPVAQHIATGKLVNLAVADAKRSPLAPNVPTLAEAGIKDVEVGAWQGFMGPKGLPADIVKVLNGHINEILKMPDVLARMTTLALVPAGGEPAALARINADHHTRYGRVIKEAGIQAD
;
A
#
# COMPACT_ATOMS: atom_id res chain seq x y z
N MET A 1 -7.93 -59.44 52.12
CA MET A 1 -7.35 -60.03 50.89
C MET A 1 -7.99 -59.41 49.66
N ILE A 2 -7.30 -58.52 49.00
CA ILE A 2 -7.84 -57.89 47.78
C ILE A 2 -7.61 -58.87 46.63
N SER A 3 -8.70 -59.35 46.02
CA SER A 3 -8.67 -60.34 44.96
C SER A 3 -7.93 -59.83 43.71
N ARG A 4 -7.05 -60.64 43.12
CA ARG A 4 -6.28 -60.31 41.88
C ARG A 4 -7.18 -59.87 40.72
N ARG A 5 -8.46 -60.25 40.71
CA ARG A 5 -9.46 -59.83 39.74
C ARG A 5 -9.82 -58.33 39.85
N ASN A 6 -9.84 -57.78 41.07
CA ASN A 6 -10.15 -56.39 41.28
C ASN A 6 -8.97 -55.45 40.94
N LEU A 7 -7.74 -55.94 41.04
CA LEU A 7 -6.54 -55.18 40.60
C LEU A 7 -6.47 -55.05 39.07
N LEU A 8 -6.82 -56.13 38.34
CA LEU A 8 -6.85 -56.08 36.88
C LEU A 8 -7.97 -55.23 36.29
N ALA A 9 -9.11 -55.16 36.96
CA ALA A 9 -10.23 -54.27 36.59
C ALA A 9 -9.87 -52.77 36.82
N ALA A 10 -9.13 -52.42 37.88
CA ALA A 10 -8.68 -51.06 38.15
C ALA A 10 -7.61 -50.58 37.16
N VAL A 11 -6.72 -51.44 36.70
CA VAL A 11 -5.71 -51.13 35.68
C VAL A 11 -6.33 -50.93 34.30
N ALA A 12 -7.36 -51.72 33.94
CA ALA A 12 -8.11 -51.58 32.68
C ALA A 12 -8.93 -50.30 32.62
N ALA A 13 -9.52 -49.85 33.77
CA ALA A 13 -10.27 -48.61 33.83
C ALA A 13 -9.36 -47.36 33.75
N GLY A 14 -8.12 -47.40 34.28
CA GLY A 14 -7.15 -46.33 34.19
C GLY A 14 -6.58 -46.10 32.77
N ALA A 15 -6.50 -47.15 31.95
CA ALA A 15 -5.97 -47.10 30.60
C ALA A 15 -6.95 -46.45 29.57
N LEU A 16 -8.26 -46.40 29.87
CA LEU A 16 -9.26 -45.75 29.00
C LEU A 16 -9.35 -44.23 29.15
N CYS A 17 -8.78 -43.65 30.20
CA CYS A 17 -8.79 -42.19 30.42
C CYS A 17 -7.60 -41.47 29.80
N ALA A 18 -6.64 -42.18 29.21
CA ALA A 18 -5.45 -41.58 28.59
C ALA A 18 -5.54 -41.50 27.04
N ALA A 19 -6.77 -41.42 26.48
CA ALA A 19 -6.89 -41.05 25.06
C ALA A 19 -6.41 -39.61 24.93
N PRO A 20 -5.32 -39.35 24.13
CA PRO A 20 -4.97 -37.97 23.85
C PRO A 20 -6.18 -37.30 23.18
N ALA A 21 -6.72 -36.29 23.83
CA ALA A 21 -7.68 -35.40 23.17
C ALA A 21 -6.96 -34.88 21.94
N LEU A 22 -7.35 -35.41 20.76
CA LEU A 22 -6.98 -34.82 19.49
C LEU A 22 -7.54 -33.39 19.53
N VAL A 23 -6.73 -32.45 19.98
CA VAL A 23 -6.99 -31.03 19.80
C VAL A 23 -7.05 -30.86 18.28
N GLN A 24 -8.25 -30.95 17.72
CA GLN A 24 -8.48 -30.53 16.35
C GLN A 24 -8.06 -29.07 16.31
N ALA A 25 -6.89 -28.82 15.67
CA ALA A 25 -6.50 -27.47 15.36
C ALA A 25 -7.69 -26.82 14.63
N GLN A 26 -8.35 -25.87 15.27
CA GLN A 26 -9.50 -25.19 14.69
C GLN A 26 -9.06 -24.61 13.35
N ALA A 27 -9.76 -24.98 12.27
CA ALA A 27 -9.41 -24.53 10.93
C ALA A 27 -9.39 -22.99 10.89
N TYR A 28 -8.28 -22.42 10.46
CA TYR A 28 -8.17 -20.98 10.24
C TYR A 28 -8.88 -20.59 8.93
N PRO A 29 -9.66 -19.47 8.90
CA PRO A 29 -10.06 -18.63 10.03
C PRO A 29 -11.32 -19.16 10.73
N ASN A 30 -11.42 -18.96 12.06
CA ASN A 30 -12.59 -19.35 12.88
C ASN A 30 -13.19 -18.20 13.71
N LYS A 31 -12.66 -16.98 13.55
CA LYS A 31 -13.14 -15.74 14.17
C LYS A 31 -12.94 -14.56 13.23
N GLN A 32 -13.43 -13.38 13.62
CA GLN A 32 -13.30 -12.15 12.84
C GLN A 32 -11.86 -11.82 12.49
N ILE A 33 -11.64 -11.42 11.23
CA ILE A 33 -10.37 -10.86 10.74
C ILE A 33 -10.48 -9.33 10.68
N ASN A 34 -9.47 -8.63 11.19
CA ASN A 34 -9.36 -7.17 11.09
C ASN A 34 -8.28 -6.80 10.07
N ILE A 35 -8.66 -6.04 9.05
CA ILE A 35 -7.75 -5.46 8.07
C ILE A 35 -7.48 -4.02 8.48
N ILE A 36 -6.26 -3.74 8.93
CA ILE A 36 -5.82 -2.39 9.27
C ILE A 36 -5.38 -1.68 7.99
N VAL A 37 -5.91 -0.47 7.79
CA VAL A 37 -5.52 0.46 6.74
C VAL A 37 -4.92 1.70 7.40
N SER A 38 -3.68 2.03 7.06
CA SER A 38 -2.92 3.10 7.73
C SER A 38 -3.22 4.51 7.19
N PHE A 39 -4.23 4.64 6.31
CA PHE A 39 -4.62 5.88 5.65
C PHE A 39 -6.12 6.19 5.87
N PRO A 40 -6.54 7.46 5.71
CA PRO A 40 -7.94 7.85 5.87
C PRO A 40 -8.89 7.10 4.94
N PRO A 41 -10.17 6.96 5.36
CA PRO A 41 -11.22 6.42 4.49
C PRO A 41 -11.37 7.23 3.20
N GLY A 42 -11.81 6.57 2.12
CA GLY A 42 -12.11 7.18 0.83
C GLY A 42 -10.94 7.27 -0.15
N GLY A 43 -9.72 6.94 0.27
CA GLY A 43 -8.59 6.75 -0.65
C GLY A 43 -8.65 5.39 -1.37
N ASP A 44 -7.82 5.20 -2.40
CA ASP A 44 -7.74 3.96 -3.18
C ASP A 44 -7.36 2.73 -2.33
N THR A 45 -6.47 2.90 -1.34
CA THR A 45 -6.10 1.83 -0.39
C THR A 45 -7.31 1.38 0.45
N ASP A 46 -8.07 2.32 1.01
CA ASP A 46 -9.26 2.01 1.80
C ASP A 46 -10.35 1.36 0.93
N ALA A 47 -10.60 1.93 -0.25
CA ALA A 47 -11.59 1.40 -1.19
C ALA A 47 -11.29 -0.05 -1.59
N LEU A 48 -10.02 -0.36 -1.87
CA LEU A 48 -9.61 -1.71 -2.25
C LEU A 48 -9.61 -2.67 -1.04
N ALA A 49 -9.18 -2.23 0.14
CA ALA A 49 -9.25 -3.03 1.36
C ALA A 49 -10.68 -3.50 1.67
N ARG A 50 -11.70 -2.63 1.46
CA ARG A 50 -13.11 -2.98 1.66
C ARG A 50 -13.61 -4.00 0.65
N VAL A 51 -13.17 -3.93 -0.62
CA VAL A 51 -13.45 -4.96 -1.62
C VAL A 51 -12.87 -6.31 -1.18
N PHE A 52 -11.62 -6.35 -0.75
CA PHE A 52 -11.01 -7.58 -0.25
C PHE A 52 -11.72 -8.10 1.01
N ALA A 53 -12.10 -7.22 1.94
CA ALA A 53 -12.81 -7.61 3.15
C ALA A 53 -14.15 -8.29 2.84
N GLU A 54 -14.94 -7.71 1.95
CA GLU A 54 -16.21 -8.29 1.48
C GLU A 54 -16.01 -9.69 0.88
N LYS A 55 -15.04 -9.81 -0.05
CA LYS A 55 -14.79 -11.09 -0.73
C LYS A 55 -14.16 -12.14 0.18
N LEU A 56 -13.27 -11.75 1.09
CA LEU A 56 -12.73 -12.65 2.11
C LEU A 56 -13.82 -13.14 3.05
N ALA A 57 -14.73 -12.28 3.51
CA ALA A 57 -15.86 -12.67 4.36
C ALA A 57 -16.74 -13.71 3.66
N ALA A 58 -17.09 -13.48 2.39
CA ALA A 58 -17.89 -14.41 1.60
C ALA A 58 -17.19 -15.78 1.41
N ARG A 59 -15.86 -15.80 1.25
CA ARG A 59 -15.09 -17.03 1.02
C ARG A 59 -14.79 -17.82 2.30
N THR A 60 -14.64 -17.13 3.42
CA THR A 60 -14.24 -17.77 4.69
C THR A 60 -15.40 -18.04 5.62
N GLY A 61 -16.56 -17.43 5.37
CA GLY A 61 -17.72 -17.49 6.30
C GLY A 61 -17.50 -16.71 7.60
N GLN A 62 -16.39 -15.96 7.70
CA GLN A 62 -16.06 -15.16 8.89
C GLN A 62 -16.22 -13.67 8.61
N SER A 63 -16.54 -12.90 9.64
CA SER A 63 -16.56 -11.45 9.54
C SER A 63 -15.17 -10.91 9.22
N VAL A 64 -15.07 -9.99 8.25
CA VAL A 64 -13.82 -9.27 7.92
C VAL A 64 -14.09 -7.78 7.98
N VAL A 65 -13.40 -7.07 8.86
CA VAL A 65 -13.64 -5.65 9.15
C VAL A 65 -12.42 -4.83 8.76
N VAL A 66 -12.65 -3.69 8.08
CA VAL A 66 -11.60 -2.71 7.78
C VAL A 66 -11.59 -1.62 8.84
N GLU A 67 -10.43 -1.41 9.46
CA GLU A 67 -10.20 -0.37 10.47
C GLU A 67 -9.11 0.60 9.99
N ASN A 68 -9.43 1.90 9.94
CA ASN A 68 -8.49 2.93 9.54
C ASN A 68 -7.73 3.48 10.76
N LYS A 69 -6.42 3.18 10.87
CA LYS A 69 -5.51 3.73 11.90
C LYS A 69 -4.51 4.69 11.26
N THR A 70 -4.91 5.95 11.18
CA THR A 70 -4.22 6.97 10.40
C THR A 70 -3.17 7.76 11.20
N GLY A 71 -2.22 8.39 10.49
CA GLY A 71 -1.27 9.35 11.03
C GLY A 71 0.19 9.02 10.74
N ALA A 72 1.04 10.05 10.78
CA ALA A 72 2.49 9.99 10.55
C ALA A 72 2.87 9.18 9.30
N SER A 73 2.30 9.53 8.13
CA SER A 73 2.52 8.82 6.85
C SER A 73 2.22 7.31 6.91
N GLY A 74 1.25 6.90 7.76
CA GLY A 74 0.83 5.51 7.92
C GLY A 74 1.58 4.73 9.01
N THR A 75 2.60 5.30 9.64
CA THR A 75 3.42 4.56 10.62
C THR A 75 2.66 4.15 11.87
N ILE A 76 1.61 4.88 12.26
CA ILE A 76 0.77 4.52 13.42
C ILE A 76 0.08 3.17 13.17
N GLY A 77 -0.63 3.01 12.06
CA GLY A 77 -1.32 1.76 11.72
C GLY A 77 -0.36 0.62 11.44
N ASN A 78 0.75 0.90 10.74
CA ASN A 78 1.78 -0.10 10.46
C ASN A 78 2.40 -0.64 11.77
N SER A 79 2.80 0.24 12.69
CA SER A 79 3.36 -0.15 14.01
C SER A 79 2.35 -0.90 14.88
N TYR A 80 1.06 -0.59 14.76
CA TYR A 80 0.02 -1.34 15.45
C TYR A 80 0.01 -2.81 15.00
N VAL A 81 0.08 -3.06 13.68
CA VAL A 81 0.11 -4.43 13.15
C VAL A 81 1.45 -5.12 13.46
N ALA A 82 2.57 -4.42 13.37
CA ALA A 82 3.88 -4.99 13.72
C ALA A 82 3.91 -5.60 15.14
N LYS A 83 3.11 -5.04 16.07
CA LYS A 83 3.01 -5.48 17.48
C LYS A 83 1.84 -6.43 17.75
N ALA A 84 1.04 -6.75 16.75
CA ALA A 84 -0.10 -7.65 16.91
C ALA A 84 0.36 -9.11 17.04
N ALA A 85 -0.53 -9.96 17.57
CA ALA A 85 -0.28 -11.40 17.61
C ALA A 85 -0.17 -11.97 16.19
N PRO A 86 0.81 -12.84 15.90
CA PRO A 86 0.97 -13.46 14.58
C PRO A 86 0.02 -14.66 14.37
N ASP A 87 -1.27 -14.42 14.58
CA ASP A 87 -2.33 -15.43 14.52
C ASP A 87 -3.24 -15.31 13.27
N GLY A 88 -2.95 -14.33 12.39
CA GLY A 88 -3.67 -14.11 11.14
C GLY A 88 -4.97 -13.30 11.26
N TYR A 89 -5.34 -12.84 12.46
CA TYR A 89 -6.60 -12.10 12.66
C TYR A 89 -6.43 -10.57 12.70
N THR A 90 -5.20 -10.10 12.67
CA THR A 90 -4.86 -8.68 12.46
C THR A 90 -3.90 -8.58 11.27
N LEU A 91 -4.40 -8.07 10.16
CA LEU A 91 -3.66 -7.94 8.91
C LEU A 91 -3.47 -6.46 8.57
N LEU A 92 -2.42 -6.15 7.86
CA LEU A 92 -2.16 -4.82 7.29
C LEU A 92 -2.43 -4.86 5.79
N PHE A 93 -3.25 -3.93 5.29
CA PHE A 93 -3.31 -3.61 3.87
C PHE A 93 -2.75 -2.21 3.65
N THR A 94 -1.66 -2.10 2.90
CA THR A 94 -0.84 -0.89 2.86
C THR A 94 -0.26 -0.63 1.47
N PRO A 95 -0.08 0.67 1.10
CA PRO A 95 0.68 1.06 -0.08
C PRO A 95 2.19 1.09 0.22
N ASN A 96 3.01 1.26 -0.80
CA ASN A 96 4.47 1.25 -0.69
C ASN A 96 5.11 2.41 0.10
N THR A 97 4.34 3.39 0.58
CA THR A 97 4.77 4.31 1.65
C THR A 97 5.22 3.54 2.90
N PHE A 98 4.68 2.32 3.09
CA PHE A 98 5.13 1.37 4.11
C PHE A 98 6.65 1.15 4.10
N ALA A 99 7.27 1.04 2.93
CA ALA A 99 8.71 0.79 2.80
C ALA A 99 9.58 2.00 3.18
N THR A 100 9.04 3.21 3.10
CA THR A 100 9.82 4.47 3.12
C THR A 100 9.47 5.41 4.26
N ALA A 101 8.26 5.33 4.81
CA ALA A 101 7.85 6.23 5.90
C ALA A 101 8.81 6.23 7.11
N PRO A 102 9.33 5.07 7.59
CA PRO A 102 10.29 5.07 8.70
C PRO A 102 11.59 5.83 8.41
N LEU A 103 11.96 5.96 7.12
CA LEU A 103 13.21 6.60 6.70
C LEU A 103 13.15 8.15 6.75
N VAL A 104 11.93 8.71 6.78
CA VAL A 104 11.71 10.16 6.79
C VAL A 104 11.31 10.69 8.16
N LEU A 105 10.96 9.84 9.11
CA LEU A 105 10.57 10.24 10.45
C LEU A 105 11.77 10.73 11.24
N LYS A 106 11.55 11.80 12.03
CA LYS A 106 12.55 12.25 13.00
C LYS A 106 12.70 11.21 14.13
N PRO A 107 13.93 10.95 14.63
CA PRO A 107 14.14 10.08 15.79
C PRO A 107 13.26 10.50 16.97
N GLY A 108 12.58 9.55 17.60
CA GLY A 108 11.73 9.79 18.77
C GLY A 108 10.30 10.22 18.49
N THR A 109 9.87 10.32 17.24
CA THR A 109 8.49 10.73 16.88
C THR A 109 7.45 9.59 16.94
N GLY A 110 7.68 8.55 17.70
CA GLY A 110 6.63 7.63 18.11
C GLY A 110 6.62 6.27 17.40
N ALA A 111 5.70 6.04 16.51
CA ALA A 111 5.44 4.72 15.94
C ALA A 111 6.51 4.30 14.94
N THR A 112 7.43 3.44 15.36
CA THR A 112 8.51 2.90 14.52
C THR A 112 8.28 1.41 14.25
N TYR A 113 8.66 0.98 13.06
CA TYR A 113 8.72 -0.41 12.63
C TYR A 113 9.84 -0.58 11.60
N ASP A 114 10.34 -1.80 11.47
CA ASP A 114 11.24 -2.18 10.38
C ASP A 114 10.41 -2.80 9.25
N PRO A 115 10.33 -2.16 8.07
CA PRO A 115 9.52 -2.67 6.96
C PRO A 115 10.05 -3.98 6.37
N LEU A 116 11.28 -4.37 6.68
CA LEU A 116 11.91 -5.59 6.17
C LEU A 116 11.85 -6.75 7.18
N ASN A 117 11.82 -6.46 8.49
CA ASN A 117 12.01 -7.47 9.52
C ASN A 117 10.84 -7.64 10.49
N ASP A 118 9.89 -6.70 10.57
CA ASP A 118 8.79 -6.76 11.54
C ASP A 118 7.49 -7.32 10.96
N PHE A 119 7.50 -7.75 9.70
CA PHE A 119 6.30 -8.23 9.00
C PHE A 119 6.56 -9.53 8.24
N THR A 120 5.48 -10.28 8.06
CA THR A 120 5.41 -11.42 7.15
C THR A 120 4.61 -11.02 5.92
N PRO A 121 5.20 -10.96 4.72
CA PRO A 121 4.49 -10.70 3.47
C PRO A 121 3.45 -11.79 3.20
N ILE A 122 2.25 -11.39 2.73
CA ILE A 122 1.18 -12.32 2.36
C ILE A 122 0.98 -12.32 0.85
N ILE A 123 0.76 -11.15 0.23
CA ILE A 123 0.55 -11.06 -1.21
C ILE A 123 0.70 -9.61 -1.70
N LEU A 124 1.30 -9.45 -2.88
CA LEU A 124 1.23 -8.24 -3.68
C LEU A 124 -0.14 -8.17 -4.36
N ALA A 125 -1.02 -7.28 -3.91
CA ALA A 125 -2.37 -7.18 -4.46
C ALA A 125 -2.37 -6.55 -5.86
N GLY A 126 -1.58 -5.48 -6.05
CA GLY A 126 -1.47 -4.82 -7.35
C GLY A 126 -0.42 -3.73 -7.38
N THR A 127 -0.15 -3.26 -8.59
CA THR A 127 0.77 -2.14 -8.88
C THR A 127 0.03 -1.01 -9.57
N GLN A 128 0.57 0.20 -9.46
CA GLN A 128 0.02 1.41 -10.07
C GLN A 128 1.14 2.26 -10.66
N SER A 129 0.85 2.84 -11.83
CA SER A 129 1.65 3.91 -12.41
C SER A 129 1.41 5.22 -11.66
N LEU A 130 2.45 6.04 -11.54
CA LEU A 130 2.34 7.41 -11.05
C LEU A 130 2.35 8.39 -12.20
N PHE A 131 1.46 9.35 -12.11
CA PHE A 131 1.28 10.39 -13.14
C PHE A 131 1.61 11.76 -12.57
N LEU A 132 2.15 12.60 -13.42
CA LEU A 132 2.30 14.03 -13.21
C LEU A 132 1.07 14.73 -13.77
N VAL A 133 0.27 15.33 -12.90
CA VAL A 133 -1.01 15.97 -13.22
C VAL A 133 -0.97 17.44 -12.85
N ALA A 134 -1.49 18.31 -13.68
CA ALA A 134 -1.62 19.74 -13.41
C ALA A 134 -3.08 20.19 -13.46
N ASN A 135 -3.41 21.26 -12.70
CA ASN A 135 -4.67 21.97 -12.85
C ASN A 135 -4.64 22.78 -14.16
N THR A 136 -5.69 22.64 -14.99
CA THR A 136 -5.77 23.33 -16.29
C THR A 136 -5.75 24.85 -16.18
N ALA A 137 -6.25 25.43 -15.07
CA ALA A 137 -6.16 26.87 -14.83
C ALA A 137 -4.72 27.39 -14.63
N SER A 138 -3.75 26.50 -14.36
CA SER A 138 -2.33 26.86 -14.32
C SER A 138 -1.77 27.27 -15.70
N GLY A 139 -2.47 26.88 -16.78
CA GLY A 139 -2.04 27.08 -18.16
C GLY A 139 -0.95 26.09 -18.63
N ILE A 140 -0.53 25.16 -17.80
CA ILE A 140 0.54 24.18 -18.09
C ILE A 140 -0.07 22.98 -18.82
N LYS A 141 0.48 22.68 -20.01
CA LYS A 141 -0.03 21.62 -20.90
C LYS A 141 1.02 20.55 -21.23
N SER A 142 2.26 20.76 -20.83
CA SER A 142 3.38 19.86 -21.07
C SER A 142 4.42 19.85 -19.96
N VAL A 143 5.26 18.82 -19.92
CA VAL A 143 6.39 18.75 -18.97
C VAL A 143 7.37 19.88 -19.20
N SER A 144 7.64 20.26 -20.46
CA SER A 144 8.55 21.37 -20.79
C SER A 144 8.04 22.72 -20.27
N GLU A 145 6.73 22.98 -20.41
CA GLU A 145 6.10 24.18 -19.86
C GLU A 145 6.14 24.19 -18.32
N LEU A 146 5.94 23.01 -17.68
CA LEU A 146 6.08 22.87 -16.24
C LEU A 146 7.50 23.21 -15.78
N VAL A 147 8.52 22.67 -16.45
CA VAL A 147 9.93 22.92 -16.10
C VAL A 147 10.25 24.41 -16.26
N ALA A 148 9.78 25.07 -17.32
CA ALA A 148 9.96 26.50 -17.53
C ALA A 148 9.26 27.32 -16.44
N ALA A 149 8.01 26.97 -16.08
CA ALA A 149 7.26 27.62 -15.02
C ALA A 149 7.89 27.42 -13.64
N ALA A 150 8.46 26.24 -13.37
CA ALA A 150 9.18 25.96 -12.12
C ALA A 150 10.48 26.79 -12.03
N LYS A 151 11.27 26.84 -13.11
CA LYS A 151 12.51 27.65 -13.16
C LYS A 151 12.27 29.13 -13.04
N SER A 152 11.14 29.64 -13.50
CA SER A 152 10.75 31.06 -13.34
C SER A 152 10.10 31.37 -11.98
N GLY A 153 9.90 30.38 -11.10
CA GLY A 153 9.23 30.54 -9.81
C GLY A 153 7.68 30.63 -9.89
N LYS A 154 7.10 30.53 -11.09
CA LYS A 154 5.64 30.52 -11.27
C LYS A 154 4.98 29.27 -10.68
N VAL A 155 5.68 28.13 -10.68
CA VAL A 155 5.30 26.89 -9.99
C VAL A 155 6.29 26.64 -8.87
N ALA A 156 5.88 26.95 -7.64
CA ALA A 156 6.73 26.85 -6.46
C ALA A 156 6.49 25.57 -5.65
N ASN A 157 5.34 24.90 -5.83
CA ASN A 157 4.97 23.75 -5.01
C ASN A 157 4.17 22.70 -5.78
N TYR A 158 4.13 21.49 -5.20
CA TYR A 158 3.29 20.37 -5.64
C TYR A 158 2.67 19.67 -4.43
N ALA A 159 1.49 19.07 -4.61
CA ALA A 159 0.84 18.26 -3.59
C ALA A 159 1.35 16.82 -3.57
N SER A 160 1.44 16.23 -2.38
CA SER A 160 1.66 14.80 -2.19
C SER A 160 0.81 14.26 -1.03
N PRO A 161 0.53 12.93 -0.98
CA PRO A 161 -0.26 12.33 0.09
C PRO A 161 0.50 12.19 1.43
N GLY A 162 1.73 12.68 1.51
CA GLY A 162 2.53 12.68 2.73
C GLY A 162 4.02 12.53 2.47
N SER A 163 4.83 12.91 3.46
CA SER A 163 6.28 12.81 3.39
C SER A 163 6.73 11.35 3.29
N GLY A 164 7.74 11.06 2.45
CA GLY A 164 8.23 9.71 2.17
C GLY A 164 7.31 8.87 1.27
N SER A 165 6.17 9.42 0.80
CA SER A 165 5.35 8.72 -0.19
C SER A 165 6.08 8.59 -1.54
N PRO A 166 5.73 7.60 -2.38
CA PRO A 166 6.27 7.50 -3.73
C PRO A 166 6.12 8.77 -4.55
N MET A 167 5.05 9.52 -4.33
CA MET A 167 4.78 10.80 -4.99
C MET A 167 5.77 11.88 -4.54
N HIS A 168 6.13 11.91 -3.24
CA HIS A 168 7.18 12.79 -2.74
C HIS A 168 8.54 12.43 -3.34
N ILE A 169 8.88 11.14 -3.36
CA ILE A 169 10.13 10.63 -3.94
C ILE A 169 10.20 10.97 -5.43
N LEU A 170 9.10 10.78 -6.17
CA LEU A 170 9.01 11.15 -7.58
C LEU A 170 9.27 12.65 -7.78
N GLY A 171 8.68 13.50 -6.93
CA GLY A 171 8.92 14.96 -6.97
C GLY A 171 10.39 15.32 -6.74
N ALA A 172 11.05 14.67 -5.79
CA ALA A 172 12.46 14.90 -5.52
C ALA A 172 13.36 14.44 -6.70
N MET A 173 13.07 13.25 -7.28
CA MET A 173 13.76 12.76 -8.47
C MET A 173 13.55 13.67 -9.69
N PHE A 174 12.31 14.12 -9.90
CA PHE A 174 11.97 15.07 -10.96
C PHE A 174 12.74 16.38 -10.80
N ASN A 175 12.75 16.96 -9.61
CA ASN A 175 13.48 18.20 -9.33
C ASN A 175 14.97 18.06 -9.67
N LYS A 176 15.59 16.95 -9.25
CA LYS A 176 17.00 16.67 -9.53
C LYS A 176 17.27 16.54 -11.04
N ALA A 177 16.43 15.77 -11.76
CA ALA A 177 16.58 15.51 -13.18
C ALA A 177 16.27 16.75 -14.05
N ALA A 178 15.28 17.55 -13.68
CA ALA A 178 14.86 18.76 -14.40
C ALA A 178 15.66 20.03 -14.03
N GLY A 179 16.46 19.97 -12.97
CA GLY A 179 17.14 21.16 -12.41
C GLY A 179 16.13 22.20 -11.90
N THR A 180 15.11 21.74 -11.18
CA THR A 180 14.07 22.56 -10.57
C THR A 180 14.08 22.43 -9.04
N ASN A 181 13.36 23.30 -8.34
CA ASN A 181 13.21 23.25 -6.88
C ASN A 181 11.76 23.52 -6.49
N VAL A 182 10.85 22.66 -6.93
CA VAL A 182 9.43 22.73 -6.60
C VAL A 182 9.23 22.09 -5.22
N ALA A 183 8.71 22.84 -4.25
CA ALA A 183 8.56 22.39 -2.87
C ALA A 183 7.36 21.44 -2.73
N GLN A 184 7.48 20.44 -1.86
CA GLN A 184 6.36 19.57 -1.52
C GLN A 184 5.41 20.23 -0.52
N ILE A 185 4.09 20.09 -0.75
CA ILE A 185 3.06 20.29 0.26
C ILE A 185 2.51 18.91 0.64
N ALA A 186 2.77 18.49 1.89
CA ALA A 186 2.33 17.20 2.41
C ALA A 186 0.88 17.24 2.89
N TYR A 187 0.03 16.38 2.37
CA TYR A 187 -1.36 16.20 2.79
C TYR A 187 -1.52 14.91 3.61
N ARG A 188 -2.61 14.80 4.35
CA ARG A 188 -2.97 13.59 5.08
C ARG A 188 -3.67 12.57 4.15
N GLY A 189 -2.97 12.14 3.07
CA GLY A 189 -3.49 11.24 2.05
C GLY A 189 -3.86 11.94 0.73
N SER A 190 -4.21 11.15 -0.29
CA SER A 190 -4.49 11.66 -1.65
C SER A 190 -5.79 12.47 -1.73
N GLY A 191 -6.81 12.12 -0.95
CA GLY A 191 -8.14 12.78 -1.03
C GLY A 191 -8.08 14.30 -0.89
N PRO A 192 -7.63 14.84 0.25
CA PRO A 192 -7.53 16.31 0.44
C PRO A 192 -6.56 16.98 -0.54
N ALA A 193 -5.48 16.30 -0.96
CA ALA A 193 -4.55 16.82 -1.97
C ALA A 193 -5.23 17.00 -3.34
N ILE A 194 -6.10 16.08 -3.74
CA ILE A 194 -6.85 16.15 -5.00
C ILE A 194 -7.89 17.27 -4.95
N VAL A 195 -8.56 17.47 -3.82
CA VAL A 195 -9.51 18.58 -3.65
C VAL A 195 -8.82 19.93 -3.92
N ASP A 196 -7.65 20.14 -3.32
CA ASP A 196 -6.89 21.37 -3.49
C ASP A 196 -6.29 21.51 -4.91
N LEU A 197 -5.86 20.39 -5.52
CA LEU A 197 -5.43 20.40 -6.91
C LEU A 197 -6.58 20.79 -7.86
N VAL A 198 -7.76 20.21 -7.71
CA VAL A 198 -8.94 20.51 -8.53
C VAL A 198 -9.42 21.95 -8.29
N GLY A 199 -9.34 22.41 -7.05
CA GLY A 199 -9.66 23.81 -6.66
C GLY A 199 -8.63 24.85 -7.08
N GLY A 200 -7.47 24.44 -7.63
CA GLY A 200 -6.40 25.34 -8.06
C GLY A 200 -5.55 25.92 -6.92
N GLN A 201 -5.69 25.41 -5.68
CA GLN A 201 -4.86 25.82 -4.53
C GLN A 201 -3.40 25.37 -4.68
N VAL A 202 -3.21 24.27 -5.39
CA VAL A 202 -1.89 23.77 -5.82
C VAL A 202 -1.89 23.57 -7.34
N PRO A 203 -0.82 23.94 -8.05
CA PRO A 203 -0.81 23.90 -9.52
C PRO A 203 -0.63 22.48 -10.08
N MET A 204 0.00 21.57 -9.36
CA MET A 204 0.34 20.23 -9.81
C MET A 204 0.42 19.21 -8.67
N MET A 205 0.34 17.95 -9.04
CA MET A 205 0.46 16.82 -8.12
C MET A 205 1.05 15.62 -8.85
N TYR A 206 1.81 14.79 -8.11
CA TYR A 206 2.08 13.42 -8.52
C TYR A 206 1.04 12.51 -7.87
N THR A 207 0.38 11.65 -8.64
CA THR A 207 -0.74 10.84 -8.16
C THR A 207 -0.95 9.57 -9.00
N THR A 208 -1.79 8.66 -8.51
CA THR A 208 -2.33 7.55 -9.29
C THR A 208 -3.48 8.05 -10.20
N LEU A 209 -3.76 7.35 -11.30
CA LEU A 209 -4.75 7.81 -12.28
C LEU A 209 -6.20 7.74 -11.77
N GLY A 210 -6.55 6.66 -11.04
CA GLY A 210 -7.95 6.39 -10.65
C GLY A 210 -8.67 7.58 -10.01
N PRO A 211 -8.14 8.16 -8.93
CA PRO A 211 -8.80 9.28 -8.24
C PRO A 211 -8.94 10.58 -9.06
N VAL A 212 -8.14 10.75 -10.11
CA VAL A 212 -8.16 11.98 -10.94
C VAL A 212 -8.77 11.78 -12.32
N ALA A 213 -9.09 10.56 -12.73
CA ALA A 213 -9.55 10.21 -14.07
C ALA A 213 -10.78 11.03 -14.50
N GLN A 214 -11.78 11.16 -13.60
CA GLN A 214 -12.99 11.95 -13.88
C GLN A 214 -12.69 13.44 -14.05
N HIS A 215 -11.75 13.98 -13.29
CA HIS A 215 -11.34 15.38 -13.38
C HIS A 215 -10.55 15.67 -14.67
N ILE A 216 -9.78 14.70 -15.14
CA ILE A 216 -9.10 14.76 -16.45
C ILE A 216 -10.16 14.69 -17.57
N ALA A 217 -11.11 13.75 -17.50
CA ALA A 217 -12.17 13.61 -18.50
C ALA A 217 -13.05 14.87 -18.63
N THR A 218 -13.26 15.60 -17.52
CA THR A 218 -14.03 16.89 -17.53
C THR A 218 -13.16 18.11 -17.83
N GLY A 219 -11.87 17.94 -18.13
CA GLY A 219 -10.96 19.02 -18.50
C GLY A 219 -10.53 19.93 -17.33
N LYS A 220 -10.82 19.58 -16.08
CA LYS A 220 -10.34 20.32 -14.90
C LYS A 220 -8.86 20.07 -14.63
N LEU A 221 -8.39 18.90 -14.95
CA LEU A 221 -6.99 18.48 -14.82
C LEU A 221 -6.44 18.03 -16.18
N VAL A 222 -5.13 18.13 -16.34
CA VAL A 222 -4.38 17.63 -17.49
C VAL A 222 -3.32 16.64 -17.01
N ASN A 223 -3.22 15.50 -17.69
CA ASN A 223 -2.19 14.49 -17.43
C ASN A 223 -0.97 14.79 -18.28
N LEU A 224 0.14 15.16 -17.68
CA LEU A 224 1.34 15.63 -18.38
C LEU A 224 2.32 14.50 -18.74
N ALA A 225 2.49 13.53 -17.84
CA ALA A 225 3.40 12.40 -18.05
C ALA A 225 3.11 11.25 -17.07
N VAL A 226 3.61 10.05 -17.40
CA VAL A 226 3.68 8.88 -16.51
C VAL A 226 5.14 8.61 -16.10
N ALA A 227 5.35 8.19 -14.86
CA ALA A 227 6.67 7.94 -14.29
C ALA A 227 7.14 6.48 -14.44
N ASP A 228 6.69 5.81 -15.48
CA ASP A 228 7.10 4.44 -15.82
C ASP A 228 8.07 4.44 -17.01
N ALA A 229 8.80 3.34 -17.19
CA ALA A 229 9.68 3.13 -18.35
C ALA A 229 8.90 3.08 -19.69
N LYS A 230 7.61 2.74 -19.64
CA LYS A 230 6.71 2.67 -20.81
C LYS A 230 5.40 3.40 -20.51
N ARG A 231 4.71 3.84 -21.56
CA ARG A 231 3.38 4.43 -21.41
C ARG A 231 2.41 3.45 -20.77
N SER A 232 1.56 3.95 -19.89
CA SER A 232 0.54 3.14 -19.23
C SER A 232 -0.54 2.70 -20.24
N PRO A 233 -0.93 1.43 -20.25
CA PRO A 233 -2.04 0.96 -21.09
C PRO A 233 -3.38 1.64 -20.73
N LEU A 234 -3.51 2.16 -19.51
CA LEU A 234 -4.69 2.90 -19.05
C LEU A 234 -4.70 4.36 -19.53
N ALA A 235 -3.56 4.86 -20.04
CA ALA A 235 -3.42 6.22 -20.58
C ALA A 235 -2.39 6.24 -21.73
N PRO A 236 -2.66 5.55 -22.88
CA PRO A 236 -1.66 5.31 -23.93
C PRO A 236 -1.21 6.59 -24.65
N ASN A 237 -2.00 7.66 -24.58
CA ASN A 237 -1.67 8.96 -25.17
C ASN A 237 -0.80 9.83 -24.25
N VAL A 238 -0.58 9.46 -22.99
CA VAL A 238 0.24 10.19 -22.04
C VAL A 238 1.69 9.75 -22.20
N PRO A 239 2.64 10.66 -22.49
CA PRO A 239 4.04 10.31 -22.65
C PRO A 239 4.66 9.87 -21.31
N THR A 240 5.76 9.11 -21.36
CA THR A 240 6.58 8.89 -20.18
C THR A 240 7.37 10.17 -19.85
N LEU A 241 7.88 10.28 -18.62
CA LEU A 241 8.79 11.36 -18.24
C LEU A 241 10.05 11.33 -19.13
N ALA A 242 10.54 10.14 -19.47
CA ALA A 242 11.71 9.97 -20.37
C ALA A 242 11.42 10.50 -21.79
N GLU A 243 10.25 10.18 -22.38
CA GLU A 243 9.80 10.72 -23.67
C GLU A 243 9.65 12.24 -23.63
N ALA A 244 9.28 12.80 -22.46
CA ALA A 244 9.14 14.24 -22.23
C ALA A 244 10.49 14.92 -21.86
N GLY A 245 11.63 14.21 -21.96
CA GLY A 245 12.97 14.76 -21.73
C GLY A 245 13.50 14.65 -20.30
N ILE A 246 12.75 14.07 -19.37
CA ILE A 246 13.16 13.86 -17.97
C ILE A 246 13.56 12.39 -17.81
N LYS A 247 14.85 12.10 -17.91
CA LYS A 247 15.40 10.75 -17.86
C LYS A 247 15.68 10.28 -16.43
N ASP A 248 15.76 8.96 -16.22
CA ASP A 248 16.13 8.29 -14.96
C ASP A 248 15.18 8.60 -13.79
N VAL A 249 13.92 8.93 -14.11
CA VAL A 249 12.87 9.21 -13.16
C VAL A 249 11.74 8.20 -13.32
N GLU A 250 11.89 7.06 -12.67
CA GLU A 250 10.90 5.99 -12.65
C GLU A 250 10.53 5.66 -11.21
N VAL A 251 9.26 5.82 -10.87
CA VAL A 251 8.71 5.52 -9.54
C VAL A 251 7.34 4.88 -9.71
N GLY A 252 7.25 3.63 -9.28
CA GLY A 252 5.98 2.89 -9.22
C GLY A 252 5.36 2.89 -7.82
N ALA A 253 4.09 2.57 -7.75
CA ALA A 253 3.37 2.30 -6.52
C ALA A 253 2.88 0.85 -6.49
N TRP A 254 2.69 0.32 -5.28
CA TRP A 254 2.07 -0.98 -5.07
C TRP A 254 1.19 -0.96 -3.82
N GLN A 255 0.29 -1.94 -3.75
CA GLN A 255 -0.52 -2.23 -2.58
C GLN A 255 -0.45 -3.73 -2.27
N GLY A 256 -0.40 -4.09 -0.99
CA GLY A 256 -0.25 -5.47 -0.58
C GLY A 256 -0.70 -5.75 0.84
N PHE A 257 -0.85 -7.05 1.12
CA PHE A 257 -1.16 -7.55 2.46
C PHE A 257 0.09 -8.01 3.17
N MET A 258 0.21 -7.60 4.43
CA MET A 258 1.24 -8.02 5.38
C MET A 258 0.57 -8.56 6.65
N GLY A 259 1.21 -9.51 7.31
CA GLY A 259 0.92 -9.89 8.69
C GLY A 259 2.03 -9.45 9.62
N PRO A 260 1.85 -9.54 10.95
CA PRO A 260 2.95 -9.36 11.90
C PRO A 260 4.05 -10.40 11.69
N LYS A 261 5.25 -10.10 12.13
CA LYS A 261 6.40 -11.01 12.06
C LYS A 261 6.07 -12.37 12.69
N GLY A 262 6.50 -13.43 12.01
CA GLY A 262 6.32 -14.79 12.51
C GLY A 262 4.92 -15.37 12.27
N LEU A 263 4.12 -14.77 11.37
CA LEU A 263 2.85 -15.35 10.97
C LEU A 263 3.09 -16.78 10.42
N PRO A 264 2.38 -17.81 10.94
CA PRO A 264 2.57 -19.21 10.52
C PRO A 264 2.39 -19.41 9.01
N ALA A 265 3.22 -20.26 8.41
CA ALA A 265 3.25 -20.47 6.96
C ALA A 265 1.94 -21.06 6.39
N ASP A 266 1.23 -21.86 7.16
CA ASP A 266 -0.08 -22.40 6.81
C ASP A 266 -1.15 -21.29 6.76
N ILE A 267 -1.14 -20.35 7.69
CA ILE A 267 -2.01 -19.17 7.66
C ILE A 267 -1.69 -18.27 6.46
N VAL A 268 -0.41 -18.01 6.20
CA VAL A 268 0.01 -17.27 5.00
C VAL A 268 -0.51 -17.93 3.73
N LYS A 269 -0.37 -19.26 3.62
CA LYS A 269 -0.84 -20.03 2.46
C LYS A 269 -2.36 -19.93 2.28
N VAL A 270 -3.13 -20.02 3.35
CA VAL A 270 -4.61 -19.87 3.31
C VAL A 270 -5.00 -18.48 2.83
N LEU A 271 -4.46 -17.42 3.45
CA LEU A 271 -4.75 -16.04 3.08
C LEU A 271 -4.31 -15.73 1.64
N ASN A 272 -3.08 -16.08 1.28
CA ASN A 272 -2.56 -15.92 -0.08
C ASN A 272 -3.45 -16.63 -1.11
N GLY A 273 -3.86 -17.86 -0.84
CA GLY A 273 -4.76 -18.63 -1.71
C GLY A 273 -6.11 -17.93 -1.90
N HIS A 274 -6.74 -17.48 -0.83
CA HIS A 274 -8.01 -16.74 -0.93
C HIS A 274 -7.86 -15.44 -1.72
N ILE A 275 -6.83 -14.65 -1.47
CA ILE A 275 -6.64 -13.36 -2.15
C ILE A 275 -6.28 -13.57 -3.62
N ASN A 276 -5.49 -14.57 -3.98
CA ASN A 276 -5.24 -14.93 -5.38
C ASN A 276 -6.52 -15.25 -6.15
N GLU A 277 -7.46 -15.97 -5.53
CA GLU A 277 -8.75 -16.25 -6.16
C GLU A 277 -9.64 -15.00 -6.25
N ILE A 278 -9.62 -14.12 -5.24
CA ILE A 278 -10.34 -12.83 -5.26
C ILE A 278 -9.82 -11.94 -6.39
N LEU A 279 -8.52 -11.90 -6.62
CA LEU A 279 -7.90 -11.13 -7.70
C LEU A 279 -8.31 -11.58 -9.11
N LYS A 280 -8.93 -12.76 -9.27
CA LYS A 280 -9.45 -13.26 -10.56
C LYS A 280 -10.93 -12.92 -10.76
N MET A 281 -11.63 -12.42 -9.74
CA MET A 281 -13.07 -12.14 -9.82
C MET A 281 -13.35 -10.94 -10.74
N PRO A 282 -14.32 -11.04 -11.68
CA PRO A 282 -14.57 -9.97 -12.65
C PRO A 282 -14.93 -8.62 -12.04
N ASP A 283 -15.70 -8.61 -10.96
CA ASP A 283 -16.10 -7.40 -10.24
C ASP A 283 -14.92 -6.75 -9.49
N VAL A 284 -14.01 -7.56 -8.95
CA VAL A 284 -12.76 -7.10 -8.33
C VAL A 284 -11.84 -6.49 -9.39
N LEU A 285 -11.67 -7.17 -10.53
CA LEU A 285 -10.89 -6.66 -11.67
C LEU A 285 -11.45 -5.33 -12.19
N ALA A 286 -12.77 -5.24 -12.35
CA ALA A 286 -13.44 -3.99 -12.75
C ALA A 286 -13.18 -2.86 -11.73
N ARG A 287 -13.24 -3.17 -10.43
CA ARG A 287 -12.95 -2.18 -9.38
C ARG A 287 -11.48 -1.77 -9.38
N MET A 288 -10.55 -2.70 -9.53
CA MET A 288 -9.12 -2.40 -9.65
C MET A 288 -8.82 -1.52 -10.87
N THR A 289 -9.46 -1.81 -12.01
CA THR A 289 -9.36 -0.97 -13.22
C THR A 289 -9.83 0.47 -12.95
N THR A 290 -10.98 0.63 -12.26
CA THR A 290 -11.50 1.96 -11.88
C THR A 290 -10.50 2.73 -10.99
N LEU A 291 -9.77 2.02 -10.13
CA LEU A 291 -8.73 2.59 -9.27
C LEU A 291 -7.36 2.69 -9.98
N ALA A 292 -7.30 2.34 -11.28
CA ALA A 292 -6.08 2.27 -12.07
C ALA A 292 -4.99 1.38 -11.43
N LEU A 293 -5.41 0.28 -10.78
CA LEU A 293 -4.52 -0.78 -10.29
C LEU A 293 -4.43 -1.90 -11.33
N VAL A 294 -3.22 -2.36 -11.57
CA VAL A 294 -2.93 -3.59 -12.31
C VAL A 294 -2.84 -4.73 -11.29
N PRO A 295 -3.70 -5.75 -11.36
CA PRO A 295 -3.64 -6.90 -10.47
C PRO A 295 -2.28 -7.59 -10.56
N ALA A 296 -1.73 -8.02 -9.42
CA ALA A 296 -0.46 -8.77 -9.38
C ALA A 296 -0.69 -10.22 -8.92
N GLY A 297 -0.96 -10.44 -7.64
CA GLY A 297 -1.12 -11.79 -7.10
C GLY A 297 0.20 -12.56 -6.96
N GLY A 298 0.09 -13.88 -6.94
CA GLY A 298 1.22 -14.80 -6.87
C GLY A 298 1.71 -15.07 -5.44
N GLU A 299 2.99 -15.46 -5.35
CA GLU A 299 3.61 -15.88 -4.10
C GLU A 299 4.01 -14.69 -3.20
N PRO A 300 4.04 -14.86 -1.87
CA PRO A 300 4.44 -13.82 -0.91
C PRO A 300 5.81 -13.20 -1.21
N ALA A 301 6.71 -13.98 -1.79
CA ALA A 301 8.05 -13.53 -2.18
C ALA A 301 8.04 -12.37 -3.19
N ALA A 302 6.98 -12.19 -3.99
CA ALA A 302 6.85 -11.07 -4.92
C ALA A 302 6.73 -9.75 -4.14
N LEU A 303 5.89 -9.71 -3.09
CA LEU A 303 5.76 -8.55 -2.22
C LEU A 303 7.05 -8.29 -1.43
N ALA A 304 7.69 -9.34 -0.91
CA ALA A 304 8.97 -9.19 -0.20
C ALA A 304 10.04 -8.51 -1.06
N ARG A 305 10.20 -8.97 -2.31
CA ARG A 305 11.20 -8.42 -3.25
C ARG A 305 10.92 -6.96 -3.58
N ILE A 306 9.69 -6.60 -3.97
CA ILE A 306 9.37 -5.22 -4.35
C ILE A 306 9.47 -4.28 -3.14
N ASN A 307 9.12 -4.75 -1.93
CA ASN A 307 9.27 -3.98 -0.70
C ASN A 307 10.74 -3.68 -0.41
N ALA A 308 11.63 -4.68 -0.49
CA ALA A 308 13.06 -4.53 -0.26
C ALA A 308 13.73 -3.62 -1.33
N ASP A 309 13.34 -3.79 -2.60
CA ASP A 309 13.83 -2.92 -3.69
C ASP A 309 13.44 -1.46 -3.45
N HIS A 310 12.16 -1.19 -3.16
CA HIS A 310 11.69 0.17 -2.90
C HIS A 310 12.32 0.77 -1.64
N HIS A 311 12.47 -0.01 -0.57
CA HIS A 311 13.15 0.44 0.66
C HIS A 311 14.59 0.89 0.35
N THR A 312 15.35 0.09 -0.39
CA THR A 312 16.75 0.38 -0.74
C THR A 312 16.86 1.53 -1.72
N ARG A 313 16.13 1.44 -2.85
CA ARG A 313 16.22 2.41 -3.95
C ARG A 313 15.73 3.78 -3.52
N TYR A 314 14.54 3.85 -2.91
CA TYR A 314 13.96 5.11 -2.48
C TYR A 314 14.61 5.64 -1.21
N GLY A 315 15.13 4.77 -0.34
CA GLY A 315 15.94 5.18 0.80
C GLY A 315 17.18 5.98 0.40
N ARG A 316 17.83 5.60 -0.72
CA ARG A 316 18.92 6.39 -1.29
C ARG A 316 18.45 7.78 -1.71
N VAL A 317 17.32 7.88 -2.43
CA VAL A 317 16.76 9.17 -2.86
C VAL A 317 16.39 10.04 -1.65
N ILE A 318 15.77 9.45 -0.63
CA ILE A 318 15.42 10.15 0.63
C ILE A 318 16.66 10.76 1.26
N LYS A 319 17.73 9.98 1.37
CA LYS A 319 19.01 10.46 1.94
C LYS A 319 19.66 11.55 1.09
N GLU A 320 19.74 11.36 -0.22
CA GLU A 320 20.37 12.31 -1.15
C GLU A 320 19.61 13.64 -1.25
N ALA A 321 18.29 13.59 -1.21
CA ALA A 321 17.43 14.77 -1.28
C ALA A 321 17.11 15.41 0.09
N GLY A 322 17.60 14.81 1.18
CA GLY A 322 17.34 15.30 2.55
C GLY A 322 15.86 15.29 2.94
N ILE A 323 15.09 14.31 2.41
CA ILE A 323 13.65 14.20 2.67
C ILE A 323 13.43 13.85 4.14
N GLN A 324 12.69 14.69 4.84
CA GLN A 324 12.27 14.48 6.24
C GLN A 324 10.78 14.76 6.37
N ALA A 325 10.14 14.10 7.32
CA ALA A 325 8.79 14.44 7.73
C ALA A 325 8.80 15.69 8.60
N ASP A 326 7.79 16.55 8.44
CA ASP A 326 7.58 17.74 9.24
C ASP A 326 7.29 17.42 10.71
#